data_fbb27bf676025d21ce04a5afb5d9b7f1
#
_entry.id   fbb27bf676025d21ce04a5afb5d9b7f1
#
_cell.length_a   1.000
_cell.length_b   1.000
_cell.length_c   1.000
_cell.angle_alpha   90.00
_cell.angle_beta   90.00
_cell.angle_gamma   90.00
#
_symmetry.space_group_name_H-M   'P 1'
#
loop_
_entity.id
_entity.type
_entity.pdbx_description
1 polymer ?
#
loop_
_entity_poly.entity_id
_entity_poly.type
_entity_poly.pdbx_seq_one_letter_code
_entity_poly.pdbx_strand_id
1 'polypeptide(L)'
;MEDGTAYYYDDNGNLYRIDDNLLPNTEYDINGYRYETDEEGRIVSAEGRLQVKDHEGRPAIKDSIEDIGKGDQKKTDDRGHLIGDQFNGSNGMENMIPQDSDINRKDYKALETELAKEVAAGKEVYVKVEPIYEGDSHRPVAVMVTYTIDGEESVRVFPNEREE
;
A
#
# COMPACT_ATOMS: atom_id res chain seq x y z
N MET A 1 25.42 -12.13 2.70
CA MET A 1 25.70 -11.22 3.80
C MET A 1 26.23 -11.97 5.00
N GLU A 2 27.25 -11.42 5.62
CA GLU A 2 28.00 -12.15 6.66
C GLU A 2 27.18 -12.41 7.93
N ASP A 3 26.21 -11.56 8.23
CA ASP A 3 25.40 -11.65 9.45
C ASP A 3 23.97 -12.16 9.22
N GLY A 4 23.64 -12.54 7.98
CA GLY A 4 22.30 -12.98 7.64
C GLY A 4 21.26 -11.88 7.55
N THR A 5 21.65 -10.63 7.71
CA THR A 5 20.74 -9.48 7.61
C THR A 5 20.40 -9.20 6.16
N ALA A 6 19.10 -9.00 5.88
CA ALA A 6 18.62 -8.67 4.54
C ALA A 6 18.43 -7.17 4.40
N TYR A 7 19.01 -6.60 3.37
CA TYR A 7 18.90 -5.19 3.03
C TYR A 7 18.14 -5.04 1.73
N TYR A 8 17.17 -4.13 1.69
CA TYR A 8 16.30 -3.93 0.53
C TYR A 8 16.48 -2.53 -0.02
N TYR A 9 16.67 -2.45 -1.34
CA TYR A 9 16.92 -1.19 -2.04
C TYR A 9 15.78 -0.93 -3.03
N ASP A 10 15.41 0.34 -3.17
CA ASP A 10 14.37 0.74 -4.11
C ASP A 10 14.90 0.80 -5.55
N ASP A 11 14.06 1.25 -6.49
CA ASP A 11 14.41 1.30 -7.90
C ASP A 11 15.56 2.26 -8.20
N ASN A 12 15.82 3.21 -7.30
CA ASN A 12 16.90 4.18 -7.42
C ASN A 12 18.16 3.78 -6.64
N GLY A 13 18.16 2.60 -6.01
CA GLY A 13 19.29 2.12 -5.23
C GLY A 13 19.36 2.65 -3.81
N ASN A 14 18.28 3.23 -3.30
CA ASN A 14 18.21 3.74 -1.94
C ASN A 14 17.72 2.65 -0.98
N LEU A 15 18.40 2.51 0.16
CA LEU A 15 17.99 1.56 1.18
C LEU A 15 16.67 2.02 1.80
N TYR A 16 15.67 1.13 1.86
CA TYR A 16 14.38 1.47 2.45
C TYR A 16 13.90 0.47 3.51
N ARG A 17 14.51 -0.70 3.59
CA ARG A 17 14.07 -1.76 4.51
C ARG A 17 15.26 -2.61 4.94
N ILE A 18 15.30 -2.96 6.22
CA ILE A 18 16.27 -3.90 6.79
C ILE A 18 15.46 -5.02 7.47
N ASP A 19 15.66 -6.26 7.01
CA ASP A 19 14.88 -7.43 7.46
C ASP A 19 13.37 -7.16 7.37
N ASP A 20 12.65 -7.20 8.49
CA ASP A 20 11.19 -7.01 8.53
C ASP A 20 10.78 -5.59 8.94
N ASN A 21 11.70 -4.62 8.81
CA ASN A 21 11.46 -3.26 9.25
C ASN A 21 11.71 -2.24 8.13
N LEU A 22 10.67 -1.49 7.77
CA LEU A 22 10.82 -0.32 6.91
C LEU A 22 11.59 0.75 7.67
N LEU A 23 12.47 1.48 6.99
CA LEU A 23 13.22 2.55 7.62
C LEU A 23 12.32 3.76 7.90
N PRO A 24 12.54 4.46 9.03
CA PRO A 24 11.76 5.64 9.35
C PRO A 24 12.14 6.82 8.47
N ASN A 25 11.20 7.76 8.29
CA ASN A 25 11.41 9.03 7.58
C ASN A 25 12.08 8.85 6.22
N THR A 26 11.62 7.87 5.46
CA THR A 26 12.25 7.46 4.20
C THR A 26 11.26 7.54 3.05
N GLU A 27 11.74 8.06 1.92
CA GLU A 27 11.02 8.00 0.65
C GLU A 27 11.65 6.89 -0.19
N TYR A 28 10.81 6.12 -0.87
CA TYR A 28 11.32 5.07 -1.77
C TYR A 28 10.42 4.92 -2.97
N ASP A 29 11.02 4.58 -4.12
CA ASP A 29 10.33 4.41 -5.39
C ASP A 29 10.38 2.94 -5.80
N ILE A 30 9.22 2.32 -5.97
CA ILE A 30 9.11 0.92 -6.38
C ILE A 30 8.02 0.82 -7.45
N ASN A 31 8.37 0.22 -8.58
CA ASN A 31 7.46 0.00 -9.71
C ASN A 31 6.82 1.27 -10.26
N GLY A 32 7.47 2.42 -10.09
CA GLY A 32 6.95 3.70 -10.56
C GLY A 32 6.06 4.43 -9.57
N TYR A 33 5.88 3.87 -8.38
CA TYR A 33 5.12 4.50 -7.30
C TYR A 33 6.04 4.99 -6.21
N ARG A 34 5.71 6.14 -5.63
CA ARG A 34 6.47 6.72 -4.52
C ARG A 34 5.78 6.47 -3.20
N TYR A 35 6.56 5.97 -2.24
CA TYR A 35 6.12 5.68 -0.88
C TYR A 35 6.88 6.55 0.11
N GLU A 36 6.26 6.80 1.24
CA GLU A 36 6.88 7.59 2.31
C GLU A 36 6.55 6.98 3.66
N THR A 37 7.54 6.90 4.55
CA THR A 37 7.35 6.44 5.93
C THR A 37 7.50 7.58 6.91
N ASP A 38 6.88 7.43 8.09
CA ASP A 38 7.00 8.38 9.18
C ASP A 38 8.13 7.98 10.14
N GLU A 39 8.23 8.67 11.27
CA GLU A 39 9.25 8.45 12.29
C GLU A 39 9.19 7.06 12.93
N GLU A 40 8.05 6.37 12.85
CA GLU A 40 7.86 5.02 13.35
C GLU A 40 8.07 3.95 12.27
N GLY A 41 8.43 4.35 11.06
CA GLY A 41 8.57 3.42 9.94
C GLY A 41 7.26 2.95 9.36
N ARG A 42 6.15 3.65 9.64
CA ARG A 42 4.83 3.33 9.08
C ARG A 42 4.66 4.01 7.74
N ILE A 43 4.00 3.33 6.80
CA ILE A 43 3.73 3.93 5.49
C ILE A 43 2.65 4.99 5.66
N VAL A 44 2.95 6.24 5.31
CA VAL A 44 1.99 7.35 5.40
C VAL A 44 1.51 7.82 4.03
N SER A 45 2.18 7.45 2.95
CA SER A 45 1.66 7.72 1.61
C SER A 45 2.22 6.74 0.58
N ALA A 46 1.40 6.49 -0.44
CA ALA A 46 1.77 5.75 -1.63
C ALA A 46 1.09 6.45 -2.80
N GLU A 47 1.86 6.90 -3.81
CA GLU A 47 1.28 7.69 -4.90
C GLU A 47 1.92 7.41 -6.24
N GLY A 48 1.16 7.66 -7.29
CA GLY A 48 1.62 7.58 -8.65
C GLY A 48 0.49 7.46 -9.65
N ARG A 49 0.87 7.47 -10.92
CA ARG A 49 -0.05 7.22 -12.02
C ARG A 49 -0.30 5.72 -12.10
N LEU A 50 -1.57 5.32 -12.11
CA LEU A 50 -1.92 3.91 -12.20
C LEU A 50 -1.50 3.32 -13.53
N GLN A 51 -0.85 2.16 -13.45
CA GLN A 51 -0.31 1.44 -14.60
C GLN A 51 -1.14 0.18 -14.85
N VAL A 52 -1.07 -0.33 -16.07
CA VAL A 52 -1.57 -1.65 -16.38
C VAL A 52 -0.52 -2.66 -15.89
N LYS A 53 -0.98 -3.75 -15.28
CA LYS A 53 -0.11 -4.81 -14.80
C LYS A 53 0.69 -5.40 -15.97
N ASP A 54 2.00 -5.54 -15.79
CA ASP A 54 2.92 -5.99 -16.84
C ASP A 54 3.28 -7.49 -16.76
N HIS A 55 2.63 -8.24 -15.86
CA HIS A 55 2.88 -9.66 -15.68
C HIS A 55 1.56 -10.40 -15.46
N GLU A 56 1.55 -11.70 -15.74
CA GLU A 56 0.39 -12.55 -15.49
C GLU A 56 0.47 -13.16 -14.10
N GLY A 57 -0.68 -13.48 -13.54
CA GLY A 57 -0.77 -14.10 -12.23
C GLY A 57 -0.54 -13.10 -11.11
N ARG A 58 -0.63 -13.57 -9.89
CA ARG A 58 -0.43 -12.76 -8.69
C ARG A 58 0.76 -13.32 -7.92
N PRO A 59 1.87 -12.57 -7.82
CA PRO A 59 3.00 -13.03 -7.02
C PRO A 59 2.59 -13.29 -5.57
N ALA A 60 3.20 -14.28 -4.94
CA ALA A 60 2.93 -14.59 -3.55
C ALA A 60 3.40 -13.45 -2.66
N ILE A 61 2.59 -13.13 -1.63
CA ILE A 61 2.98 -12.19 -0.59
C ILE A 61 3.84 -12.96 0.39
N LYS A 62 5.11 -12.58 0.53
CA LYS A 62 6.06 -13.28 1.39
C LYS A 62 6.04 -12.81 2.83
N ASP A 63 5.64 -11.56 3.07
CA ASP A 63 5.66 -10.99 4.40
C ASP A 63 4.38 -11.37 5.17
N SER A 64 4.53 -11.73 6.44
CA SER A 64 3.39 -12.11 7.27
C SER A 64 2.64 -10.89 7.75
N ILE A 65 1.36 -11.09 8.14
CA ILE A 65 0.57 -10.00 8.71
C ILE A 65 1.17 -9.53 10.04
N GLU A 66 1.81 -10.42 10.80
CA GLU A 66 2.47 -10.08 12.05
C GLU A 66 3.67 -9.16 11.81
N ASP A 67 4.43 -9.40 10.77
CA ASP A 67 5.57 -8.54 10.42
C ASP A 67 5.11 -7.18 9.91
N ILE A 68 3.99 -7.13 9.20
CA ILE A 68 3.40 -5.88 8.70
C ILE A 68 2.79 -5.08 9.84
N GLY A 69 2.02 -5.71 10.69
CA GLY A 69 1.27 -5.04 11.76
C GLY A 69 2.03 -4.85 13.06
N LYS A 70 3.18 -5.52 13.22
CA LYS A 70 4.02 -5.43 14.42
C LYS A 70 3.27 -5.74 15.71
N GLY A 71 2.26 -6.60 15.66
CA GLY A 71 1.43 -6.97 16.80
C GLY A 71 0.13 -6.19 16.93
N ASP A 72 -0.06 -5.15 16.14
CA ASP A 72 -1.26 -4.30 16.19
C ASP A 72 -2.39 -4.81 15.28
N GLN A 73 -2.10 -5.80 14.43
CA GLN A 73 -3.09 -6.36 13.53
C GLN A 73 -4.20 -7.08 14.28
N LYS A 74 -5.40 -7.04 13.70
CA LYS A 74 -6.55 -7.81 14.21
C LYS A 74 -6.65 -9.13 13.46
N LYS A 75 -7.32 -10.11 14.10
CA LYS A 75 -7.50 -11.45 13.50
C LYS A 75 -8.26 -11.39 12.16
N THR A 76 -9.07 -10.36 11.97
CA THR A 76 -9.87 -10.17 10.76
C THR A 76 -9.17 -9.33 9.70
N ASP A 77 -7.89 -8.99 9.92
CA ASP A 77 -7.16 -8.18 8.95
C ASP A 77 -6.55 -9.02 7.85
N ASP A 78 -6.61 -8.47 6.63
CA ASP A 78 -5.83 -8.95 5.50
C ASP A 78 -4.53 -8.16 5.40
N ARG A 79 -3.59 -8.69 4.62
CA ARG A 79 -2.43 -7.93 4.14
C ARG A 79 -2.93 -7.08 2.97
N GLY A 80 -3.34 -5.86 3.27
CA GLY A 80 -3.96 -4.97 2.28
C GLY A 80 -2.94 -4.20 1.46
N HIS A 81 -3.03 -4.29 0.13
CA HIS A 81 -2.22 -3.47 -0.75
C HIS A 81 -2.68 -2.02 -0.73
N LEU A 82 -1.74 -1.08 -0.67
CA LEU A 82 -2.07 0.33 -0.88
C LEU A 82 -2.29 0.59 -2.37
N ILE A 83 -1.34 0.16 -3.20
CA ILE A 83 -1.50 0.15 -4.66
C ILE A 83 -1.68 -1.31 -5.08
N GLY A 84 -2.82 -1.63 -5.68
CA GLY A 84 -3.17 -3.00 -6.01
C GLY A 84 -2.21 -3.67 -7.00
N ASP A 85 -2.09 -4.99 -6.90
CA ASP A 85 -1.29 -5.78 -7.82
C ASP A 85 -1.73 -5.57 -9.27
N GLN A 86 -3.03 -5.40 -9.51
CA GLN A 86 -3.57 -5.15 -10.86
C GLN A 86 -3.06 -3.86 -11.49
N PHE A 87 -2.52 -2.95 -10.68
CA PHE A 87 -1.91 -1.70 -11.15
C PHE A 87 -0.38 -1.75 -11.05
N ASN A 88 0.18 -2.96 -10.97
CA ASN A 88 1.62 -3.18 -10.84
C ASN A 88 2.18 -2.73 -9.48
N GLY A 89 1.34 -2.70 -8.45
CA GLY A 89 1.79 -2.41 -7.09
C GLY A 89 2.66 -3.53 -6.54
N SER A 90 3.59 -3.18 -5.67
CA SER A 90 4.52 -4.13 -5.06
C SER A 90 3.79 -5.12 -4.14
N ASN A 91 4.29 -6.35 -4.05
CA ASN A 91 3.71 -7.41 -3.22
C ASN A 91 4.50 -7.66 -1.92
N GLY A 92 5.29 -6.70 -1.45
CA GLY A 92 6.00 -6.77 -0.19
C GLY A 92 5.42 -5.82 0.86
N MET A 93 5.96 -5.89 2.08
CA MET A 93 5.47 -5.05 3.19
C MET A 93 5.57 -3.55 2.89
N GLU A 94 6.43 -3.17 1.94
CA GLU A 94 6.59 -1.76 1.53
C GLU A 94 5.31 -1.17 0.93
N ASN A 95 4.33 -1.98 0.61
CA ASN A 95 3.06 -1.56 -0.02
C ASN A 95 1.84 -2.14 0.71
N MET A 96 2.02 -2.55 1.96
CA MET A 96 0.96 -3.26 2.69
C MET A 96 0.68 -2.69 4.07
N ILE A 97 -0.58 -2.78 4.46
CA ILE A 97 -1.05 -2.42 5.79
C ILE A 97 -1.96 -3.53 6.32
N PRO A 98 -2.09 -3.66 7.66
CA PRO A 98 -3.19 -4.47 8.21
C PRO A 98 -4.50 -3.78 7.88
N GLN A 99 -5.35 -4.42 7.10
CA GLN A 99 -6.60 -3.85 6.65
C GLN A 99 -7.73 -4.81 6.92
N ASP A 100 -8.83 -4.30 7.51
CA ASP A 100 -10.02 -5.13 7.75
C ASP A 100 -10.41 -5.85 6.46
N SER A 101 -10.67 -7.16 6.55
CA SER A 101 -10.90 -7.98 5.37
C SER A 101 -12.17 -7.58 4.62
N ASP A 102 -13.21 -7.13 5.31
CA ASP A 102 -14.43 -6.67 4.62
C ASP A 102 -14.16 -5.39 3.82
N ILE A 103 -13.41 -4.45 4.40
CA ILE A 103 -13.03 -3.23 3.70
C ILE A 103 -12.13 -3.56 2.50
N ASN A 104 -11.12 -4.40 2.71
CA ASN A 104 -10.17 -4.76 1.66
C ASN A 104 -10.85 -5.49 0.48
N ARG A 105 -11.73 -6.43 0.78
CA ARG A 105 -12.34 -7.30 -0.24
C ARG A 105 -13.58 -6.71 -0.89
N LYS A 106 -14.24 -5.75 -0.26
CA LYS A 106 -15.48 -5.13 -0.76
C LYS A 106 -15.26 -3.69 -1.16
N ASP A 107 -15.17 -2.78 -0.19
CA ASP A 107 -15.19 -1.34 -0.47
C ASP A 107 -13.93 -0.86 -1.22
N TYR A 108 -12.77 -1.26 -0.74
CA TYR A 108 -11.51 -0.89 -1.38
C TYR A 108 -11.39 -1.54 -2.75
N LYS A 109 -11.76 -2.81 -2.85
CA LYS A 109 -11.77 -3.54 -4.11
C LYS A 109 -12.72 -2.92 -5.13
N ALA A 110 -13.87 -2.43 -4.67
CA ALA A 110 -14.84 -1.76 -5.55
C ALA A 110 -14.24 -0.49 -6.16
N LEU A 111 -13.51 0.31 -5.37
CA LEU A 111 -12.83 1.49 -5.89
C LEU A 111 -11.76 1.09 -6.90
N GLU A 112 -10.96 0.08 -6.59
CA GLU A 112 -9.92 -0.41 -7.51
C GLU A 112 -10.52 -0.87 -8.84
N THR A 113 -11.66 -1.55 -8.79
CA THR A 113 -12.36 -2.01 -10.00
C THR A 113 -12.84 -0.82 -10.84
N GLU A 114 -13.37 0.21 -10.18
CA GLU A 114 -13.80 1.45 -10.85
C GLU A 114 -12.62 2.14 -11.54
N LEU A 115 -11.50 2.29 -10.82
CA LEU A 115 -10.30 2.92 -11.36
C LEU A 115 -9.70 2.10 -12.50
N ALA A 116 -9.74 0.77 -12.42
CA ALA A 116 -9.24 -0.10 -13.48
C ALA A 116 -10.00 0.11 -14.78
N LYS A 117 -11.31 0.35 -14.72
CA LYS A 117 -12.13 0.65 -15.90
C LYS A 117 -11.69 1.95 -16.55
N GLU A 118 -11.37 2.97 -15.75
CA GLU A 118 -10.92 4.25 -16.26
C GLU A 118 -9.54 4.16 -16.92
N VAL A 119 -8.63 3.37 -16.32
CA VAL A 119 -7.32 3.10 -16.91
C VAL A 119 -7.47 2.36 -18.24
N ALA A 120 -8.33 1.34 -18.27
CA ALA A 120 -8.60 0.57 -19.50
C ALA A 120 -9.22 1.42 -20.60
N ALA A 121 -9.96 2.47 -20.24
CA ALA A 121 -10.53 3.41 -21.18
C ALA A 121 -9.51 4.42 -21.76
N GLY A 122 -8.24 4.32 -21.31
CA GLY A 122 -7.17 5.19 -21.78
C GLY A 122 -7.06 6.51 -21.04
N LYS A 123 -7.78 6.67 -19.94
CA LYS A 123 -7.72 7.89 -19.14
C LYS A 123 -6.48 7.90 -18.24
N GLU A 124 -6.02 9.09 -17.91
CA GLU A 124 -4.92 9.28 -16.97
C GLU A 124 -5.49 9.28 -15.56
N VAL A 125 -5.12 8.24 -14.77
CA VAL A 125 -5.57 8.08 -13.41
C VAL A 125 -4.38 8.18 -12.48
N TYR A 126 -4.44 9.11 -11.53
CA TYR A 126 -3.39 9.33 -10.53
C TYR A 126 -3.98 9.12 -9.14
N VAL A 127 -3.26 8.41 -8.27
CA VAL A 127 -3.74 8.15 -6.91
C VAL A 127 -2.71 8.54 -5.88
N LYS A 128 -3.20 8.97 -4.72
CA LYS A 128 -2.41 9.12 -3.50
C LYS A 128 -3.18 8.44 -2.37
N VAL A 129 -2.58 7.40 -1.81
CA VAL A 129 -3.18 6.60 -0.73
C VAL A 129 -2.47 6.95 0.57
N GLU A 130 -3.24 7.42 1.56
CA GLU A 130 -2.68 7.88 2.82
C GLU A 130 -3.33 7.12 3.99
N PRO A 131 -2.64 6.11 4.56
CA PRO A 131 -3.09 5.50 5.80
C PRO A 131 -3.03 6.51 6.94
N ILE A 132 -4.04 6.48 7.81
CA ILE A 132 -4.15 7.39 8.95
C ILE A 132 -4.01 6.57 10.22
N TYR A 133 -3.06 6.95 11.07
CA TYR A 133 -2.74 6.22 12.30
C TYR A 133 -3.11 7.03 13.53
N GLU A 134 -3.34 6.34 14.64
CA GLU A 134 -3.48 6.94 15.97
C GLU A 134 -2.35 6.44 16.86
N GLY A 135 -1.72 7.35 17.61
CA GLY A 135 -0.61 6.99 18.48
C GLY A 135 0.53 6.35 17.71
N ASP A 136 1.11 5.30 18.25
CA ASP A 136 2.24 4.59 17.66
C ASP A 136 1.84 3.25 17.03
N SER A 137 0.54 3.00 16.84
CA SER A 137 0.04 1.77 16.24
C SER A 137 0.49 1.61 14.79
N HIS A 138 0.86 0.40 14.40
CA HIS A 138 1.17 0.06 13.01
C HIS A 138 -0.06 -0.36 12.21
N ARG A 139 -1.25 -0.29 12.83
CA ARG A 139 -2.50 -0.53 12.15
C ARG A 139 -3.23 0.80 11.96
N PRO A 140 -3.48 1.22 10.70
CA PRO A 140 -4.18 2.48 10.48
C PRO A 140 -5.64 2.37 10.91
N VAL A 141 -6.22 3.49 11.36
CA VAL A 141 -7.64 3.57 11.73
C VAL A 141 -8.50 3.85 10.50
N ALA A 142 -7.90 4.39 9.46
CA ALA A 142 -8.59 4.70 8.20
C ALA A 142 -7.57 4.82 7.09
N VAL A 143 -8.06 4.78 5.85
CA VAL A 143 -7.24 5.01 4.66
C VAL A 143 -7.93 6.08 3.82
N MET A 144 -7.22 7.15 3.50
CA MET A 144 -7.72 8.20 2.61
C MET A 144 -7.12 8.01 1.23
N VAL A 145 -7.99 7.97 0.21
CA VAL A 145 -7.56 7.86 -1.18
C VAL A 145 -7.99 9.10 -1.93
N THR A 146 -7.01 9.85 -2.42
CA THR A 146 -7.24 10.97 -3.31
C THR A 146 -6.89 10.50 -4.72
N TYR A 147 -7.80 10.67 -5.67
CA TYR A 147 -7.53 10.25 -7.03
C TYR A 147 -8.02 11.28 -8.04
N THR A 148 -7.30 11.36 -9.16
CA THR A 148 -7.70 12.21 -10.29
C THR A 148 -7.91 11.34 -11.51
N ILE A 149 -8.95 11.65 -12.28
CA ILE A 149 -9.23 11.00 -13.57
C ILE A 149 -9.27 12.12 -14.59
N ASP A 150 -8.27 12.15 -15.49
CA ASP A 150 -8.10 13.21 -16.47
C ASP A 150 -8.18 14.62 -15.83
N GLY A 151 -7.57 14.73 -14.63
CA GLY A 151 -7.48 16.00 -13.91
C GLY A 151 -8.63 16.31 -12.96
N GLU A 152 -9.69 15.51 -12.95
CA GLU A 152 -10.79 15.68 -12.00
C GLU A 152 -10.49 14.94 -10.70
N GLU A 153 -10.42 15.67 -9.58
CA GLU A 153 -10.04 15.11 -8.29
C GLU A 153 -11.26 14.64 -7.49
N SER A 154 -11.09 13.50 -6.85
CA SER A 154 -12.06 12.94 -5.90
C SER A 154 -11.34 12.39 -4.69
N VAL A 155 -12.03 12.32 -3.55
CA VAL A 155 -11.47 11.81 -2.30
C VAL A 155 -12.43 10.78 -1.72
N ARG A 156 -11.88 9.66 -1.26
CA ARG A 156 -12.63 8.65 -0.51
C ARG A 156 -11.88 8.32 0.78
N VAL A 157 -12.63 8.11 1.87
CA VAL A 157 -12.06 7.69 3.15
C VAL A 157 -12.70 6.35 3.52
N PHE A 158 -11.84 5.38 3.83
CA PHE A 158 -12.27 4.03 4.23
C PHE A 158 -11.90 3.83 5.70
N PRO A 159 -12.90 3.81 6.61
CA PRO A 159 -12.61 3.41 7.99
C PRO A 159 -12.08 1.97 8.00
N ASN A 160 -11.04 1.72 8.77
CA ASN A 160 -10.42 0.39 8.80
C ASN A 160 -11.09 -0.50 9.85
N GLU A 161 -12.40 -0.64 9.70
CA GLU A 161 -13.22 -1.47 10.57
C GLU A 161 -14.43 -1.98 9.81
N ARG A 162 -14.90 -3.17 10.20
CA ARG A 162 -16.08 -3.75 9.55
C ARG A 162 -17.34 -3.19 10.15
N GLU A 163 -18.36 -3.08 9.31
CA GLU A 163 -19.69 -2.70 9.76
C GLU A 163 -20.29 -3.84 10.56
N GLU A 164 -20.91 -3.52 11.70
CA GLU A 164 -21.63 -4.47 12.52
C GLU A 164 -23.08 -4.66 12.04
#